data_a62a7827b3345d28a282d4959938f22d
#
_entry.id   a62a7827b3345d28a282d4959938f22d
#
_cell.length_a   1.000
_cell.length_b   1.000
_cell.length_c   1.000
_cell.angle_alpha   90.00
_cell.angle_beta   90.00
_cell.angle_gamma   90.00
#
_symmetry.space_group_name_H-M   'P 1'
#
loop_
_entity.id
_entity.type
_entity.pdbx_description
1 polymer ?
#
loop_
_entity_poly.entity_id
_entity_poly.type
_entity_poly.pdbx_seq_one_letter_code
_entity_poly.pdbx_strand_id
1 'polypeptide(L)'
;NNVLGFIFAATLDDKIPELASSRTTASIPIGGKYRIIDFDLSNMSNSGISNVGIVAKSNFQSLMDHVGSGSAYDLSKRRSNLSILPPYDGKAFSSFVETIYNMHGYIEHCREEYVLISQGNVITNIDYTDVFDFHSKKKADITLIYKNHAIPQGYDRPITLDVDDDGKVNQIFVKPGVVDKEAFNHAYGSILIKKDLLMSEILSLIHI
;
A
#
# COMPACT_ATOMS: atom_id res chain seq x y z
N ASN A 1 3.36 17.17 -6.26
CA ASN A 1 3.96 15.85 -6.13
C ASN A 1 3.64 15.01 -7.36
N ASN A 2 4.64 14.29 -7.84
CA ASN A 2 4.57 13.44 -9.03
C ASN A 2 4.36 11.96 -8.63
N VAL A 3 3.59 11.73 -7.55
CA VAL A 3 3.36 10.42 -6.95
C VAL A 3 1.87 10.13 -6.89
N LEU A 4 1.45 9.00 -7.46
CA LEU A 4 0.13 8.40 -7.31
C LEU A 4 0.13 7.54 -6.03
N GLY A 5 -0.76 7.82 -5.09
CA GLY A 5 -1.04 6.93 -3.97
C GLY A 5 -1.93 5.76 -4.41
N PHE A 6 -1.60 4.54 -4.01
CA PHE A 6 -2.37 3.35 -4.36
C PHE A 6 -2.51 2.44 -3.13
N ILE A 7 -3.71 2.39 -2.55
CA ILE A 7 -3.97 1.71 -1.28
C ILE A 7 -4.77 0.44 -1.51
N PHE A 8 -4.26 -0.70 -1.02
CA PHE A 8 -4.98 -1.97 -1.01
C PHE A 8 -5.81 -2.09 0.28
N ALA A 9 -7.11 -1.89 0.20
CA ALA A 9 -7.98 -1.80 1.37
C ALA A 9 -8.39 -3.15 1.99
N ALA A 10 -8.18 -4.27 1.30
CA ALA A 10 -8.69 -5.59 1.67
C ALA A 10 -7.61 -6.67 1.82
N THR A 11 -6.42 -6.28 2.28
CA THR A 11 -5.24 -7.17 2.31
C THR A 11 -5.38 -8.35 3.28
N LEU A 12 -6.10 -8.19 4.38
CA LEU A 12 -6.24 -9.17 5.45
C LEU A 12 -7.68 -9.66 5.68
N ASP A 13 -8.63 -9.33 4.81
CA ASP A 13 -10.05 -9.64 5.01
C ASP A 13 -10.28 -11.14 5.28
N ASP A 14 -9.58 -12.02 4.56
CA ASP A 14 -9.69 -13.47 4.70
C ASP A 14 -9.02 -14.02 5.98
N LYS A 15 -8.19 -13.23 6.65
CA LYS A 15 -7.43 -13.66 7.85
C LYS A 15 -8.06 -13.25 9.16
N ILE A 16 -8.97 -12.27 9.13
CA ILE A 16 -9.68 -11.76 10.30
C ILE A 16 -11.19 -11.69 10.02
N PRO A 17 -11.82 -12.80 9.65
CA PRO A 17 -13.21 -12.83 9.20
C PRO A 17 -14.19 -12.27 10.26
N GLU A 18 -13.89 -12.38 11.54
CA GLU A 18 -14.71 -11.85 12.62
C GLU A 18 -14.83 -10.31 12.57
N LEU A 19 -13.80 -9.63 12.09
CA LEU A 19 -13.75 -8.16 11.97
C LEU A 19 -14.09 -7.68 10.56
N ALA A 20 -13.82 -8.51 9.55
CA ALA A 20 -13.97 -8.18 8.14
C ALA A 20 -15.24 -8.75 7.47
N SER A 21 -16.12 -9.42 8.22
CA SER A 21 -17.34 -10.05 7.68
C SER A 21 -18.29 -9.06 6.97
N SER A 22 -18.35 -7.82 7.45
CA SER A 22 -19.24 -6.78 6.91
C SER A 22 -18.51 -5.55 6.37
N ARG A 23 -17.17 -5.54 6.40
CA ARG A 23 -16.35 -4.39 6.02
C ARG A 23 -14.95 -4.83 5.63
N THR A 24 -14.24 -4.01 4.84
CA THR A 24 -12.82 -4.25 4.53
C THR A 24 -11.95 -3.99 5.76
N THR A 25 -10.77 -4.64 5.82
CA THR A 25 -9.77 -4.42 6.88
C THR A 25 -9.45 -2.94 7.07
N ALA A 26 -9.26 -2.20 5.99
CA ALA A 26 -8.95 -0.78 6.03
C ALA A 26 -10.06 0.08 6.67
N SER A 27 -11.30 -0.40 6.69
CA SER A 27 -12.43 0.31 7.30
C SER A 27 -12.74 -0.10 8.73
N ILE A 28 -11.90 -0.92 9.37
CA ILE A 28 -12.04 -1.29 10.77
C ILE A 28 -11.85 -0.06 11.67
N PRO A 29 -12.80 0.22 12.59
CA PRO A 29 -12.68 1.33 13.52
C PRO A 29 -11.52 1.14 14.50
N ILE A 30 -10.81 2.24 14.78
CA ILE A 30 -9.75 2.29 15.76
C ILE A 30 -9.82 3.60 16.57
N GLY A 31 -9.51 3.54 17.86
CA GLY A 31 -9.54 4.72 18.73
C GLY A 31 -10.90 5.42 18.79
N GLY A 32 -12.00 4.71 18.53
CA GLY A 32 -13.39 5.18 18.61
C GLY A 32 -13.85 6.04 17.43
N LYS A 33 -12.99 6.88 16.84
CA LYS A 33 -13.36 7.85 15.80
C LYS A 33 -12.76 7.51 14.43
N TYR A 34 -11.57 6.98 14.42
CA TYR A 34 -10.79 6.74 13.22
C TYR A 34 -10.99 5.33 12.66
N ARG A 35 -10.57 5.12 11.43
CA ARG A 35 -10.42 3.82 10.79
C ARG A 35 -8.98 3.64 10.33
N ILE A 36 -8.55 2.42 10.07
CA ILE A 36 -7.17 2.13 9.67
C ILE A 36 -6.77 2.95 8.44
N ILE A 37 -7.64 3.09 7.45
CA ILE A 37 -7.41 3.85 6.22
C ILE A 37 -7.08 5.33 6.47
N ASP A 38 -7.56 5.92 7.56
CA ASP A 38 -7.35 7.34 7.86
C ASP A 38 -5.88 7.69 8.02
N PHE A 39 -5.08 6.75 8.51
CA PHE A 39 -3.65 6.94 8.69
C PHE A 39 -2.92 6.99 7.35
N ASP A 40 -3.22 6.08 6.42
CA ASP A 40 -2.64 6.10 5.08
C ASP A 40 -3.04 7.35 4.31
N LEU A 41 -4.33 7.71 4.30
CA LEU A 41 -4.83 8.90 3.62
C LEU A 41 -4.23 10.19 4.19
N SER A 42 -4.12 10.27 5.52
CA SER A 42 -3.50 11.42 6.19
C SER A 42 -2.01 11.53 5.89
N ASN A 43 -1.26 10.42 5.95
CA ASN A 43 0.16 10.41 5.62
C ASN A 43 0.39 10.83 4.15
N MET A 44 -0.41 10.30 3.22
CA MET A 44 -0.32 10.65 1.79
C MET A 44 -0.63 12.12 1.57
N SER A 45 -1.75 12.61 2.12
CA SER A 45 -2.15 14.01 1.97
C SER A 45 -1.15 14.98 2.59
N ASN A 46 -0.67 14.71 3.81
CA ASN A 46 0.32 15.52 4.49
C ASN A 46 1.66 15.58 3.74
N SER A 47 2.00 14.51 3.01
CA SER A 47 3.17 14.44 2.12
C SER A 47 2.91 15.06 0.74
N GLY A 48 1.74 15.69 0.53
CA GLY A 48 1.37 16.36 -0.73
C GLY A 48 1.00 15.39 -1.87
N ILE A 49 0.76 14.11 -1.59
CA ILE A 49 0.18 13.17 -2.56
C ILE A 49 -1.30 13.48 -2.69
N SER A 50 -1.70 13.98 -3.85
CA SER A 50 -3.05 14.52 -4.07
C SER A 50 -3.93 13.64 -4.97
N ASN A 51 -3.37 12.63 -5.59
CA ASN A 51 -4.10 11.64 -6.39
C ASN A 51 -3.96 10.29 -5.72
N VAL A 52 -5.06 9.72 -5.25
CA VAL A 52 -5.07 8.46 -4.48
C VAL A 52 -6.16 7.52 -5.02
N GLY A 53 -5.74 6.31 -5.38
CA GLY A 53 -6.62 5.20 -5.70
C GLY A 53 -6.71 4.20 -4.54
N ILE A 54 -7.92 3.85 -4.12
CA ILE A 54 -8.17 2.82 -3.10
C ILE A 54 -8.75 1.60 -3.78
N VAL A 55 -8.01 0.50 -3.78
CA VAL A 55 -8.51 -0.78 -4.31
C VAL A 55 -9.27 -1.50 -3.22
N ALA A 56 -10.54 -1.77 -3.47
CA ALA A 56 -11.41 -2.51 -2.58
C ALA A 56 -11.82 -3.83 -3.23
N LYS A 57 -12.04 -4.88 -2.43
CA LYS A 57 -12.59 -6.16 -2.89
C LYS A 57 -14.12 -6.18 -2.69
N SER A 58 -14.57 -6.92 -1.70
CA SER A 58 -15.96 -6.99 -1.25
C SER A 58 -16.17 -6.06 -0.05
N ASN A 59 -17.42 -5.90 0.38
CA ASN A 59 -17.78 -5.20 1.62
C ASN A 59 -17.24 -3.77 1.74
N PHE A 60 -17.07 -3.08 0.62
CA PHE A 60 -16.46 -1.74 0.59
C PHE A 60 -17.46 -0.59 0.86
N GLN A 61 -18.74 -0.87 1.04
CA GLN A 61 -19.74 0.17 1.30
C GLN A 61 -19.38 1.02 2.53
N SER A 62 -19.00 0.35 3.64
CA SER A 62 -18.58 1.03 4.87
C SER A 62 -17.31 1.89 4.67
N LEU A 63 -16.43 1.50 3.74
CA LEU A 63 -15.26 2.29 3.34
C LEU A 63 -15.70 3.53 2.58
N MET A 64 -16.56 3.38 1.58
CA MET A 64 -17.10 4.49 0.78
C MET A 64 -17.81 5.52 1.66
N ASP A 65 -18.68 5.07 2.56
CA ASP A 65 -19.44 5.94 3.45
C ASP A 65 -18.51 6.76 4.37
N HIS A 66 -17.41 6.14 4.83
CA HIS A 66 -16.45 6.80 5.71
C HIS A 66 -15.57 7.80 4.98
N VAL A 67 -15.00 7.38 3.87
CA VAL A 67 -14.05 8.20 3.09
C VAL A 67 -14.78 9.34 2.36
N GLY A 68 -16.01 9.08 1.91
CA GLY A 68 -16.84 10.04 1.22
C GLY A 68 -16.13 10.65 0.00
N SER A 69 -16.14 11.98 -0.09
CA SER A 69 -15.46 12.71 -1.17
C SER A 69 -13.95 12.93 -0.94
N GLY A 70 -13.40 12.45 0.17
CA GLY A 70 -12.01 12.73 0.54
C GLY A 70 -11.79 14.11 1.15
N SER A 71 -12.85 14.87 1.45
CA SER A 71 -12.73 16.24 1.99
C SER A 71 -12.03 16.28 3.35
N ALA A 72 -12.23 15.26 4.18
CA ALA A 72 -11.58 15.14 5.48
C ALA A 72 -10.04 15.02 5.40
N TYR A 73 -9.53 14.65 4.23
CA TYR A 73 -8.09 14.44 3.96
C TYR A 73 -7.55 15.47 2.93
N ASP A 74 -8.28 16.55 2.67
CA ASP A 74 -7.91 17.53 1.62
C ASP A 74 -7.81 16.96 0.18
N LEU A 75 -8.35 15.78 -0.06
CA LEU A 75 -8.32 15.07 -1.35
C LEU A 75 -9.52 15.37 -2.27
N SER A 76 -10.35 16.35 -1.92
CA SER A 76 -11.50 16.80 -2.73
C SER A 76 -11.28 18.13 -3.44
N LYS A 77 -10.08 18.70 -3.38
CA LYS A 77 -9.73 19.98 -4.01
C LYS A 77 -9.63 19.83 -5.53
N ARG A 78 -9.76 20.95 -6.27
CA ARG A 78 -9.77 20.99 -7.77
C ARG A 78 -8.63 20.21 -8.46
N ARG A 79 -7.49 20.03 -7.78
CA ARG A 79 -6.32 19.28 -8.29
C ARG A 79 -6.05 17.99 -7.56
N SER A 80 -6.94 17.59 -6.67
CA SER A 80 -6.84 16.37 -5.90
C SER A 80 -7.91 15.40 -6.37
N ASN A 81 -7.61 14.11 -6.33
CA ASN A 81 -8.55 13.05 -6.71
C ASN A 81 -8.44 11.89 -5.75
N LEU A 82 -9.57 11.45 -5.23
CA LEU A 82 -9.69 10.24 -4.46
C LEU A 82 -10.67 9.32 -5.18
N SER A 83 -10.19 8.18 -5.63
CA SER A 83 -10.97 7.19 -6.37
C SER A 83 -11.03 5.88 -5.60
N ILE A 84 -12.24 5.35 -5.43
CA ILE A 84 -12.41 3.97 -4.95
C ILE A 84 -12.57 3.08 -6.18
N LEU A 85 -11.72 2.07 -6.28
CA LEU A 85 -11.57 1.18 -7.41
C LEU A 85 -12.12 -0.20 -7.03
N PRO A 86 -13.39 -0.51 -7.32
CA PRO A 86 -13.96 -1.84 -7.10
C PRO A 86 -13.40 -2.86 -8.11
N PRO A 87 -13.49 -4.16 -7.83
CA PRO A 87 -13.10 -5.18 -8.79
C PRO A 87 -13.97 -5.09 -10.04
N TYR A 88 -13.33 -5.06 -11.23
CA TYR A 88 -14.02 -4.87 -12.52
C TYR A 88 -15.04 -5.97 -12.83
N ASP A 89 -14.76 -7.22 -12.48
CA ASP A 89 -15.58 -8.37 -12.87
C ASP A 89 -16.39 -8.97 -11.71
N GLY A 90 -16.51 -8.28 -10.58
CA GLY A 90 -17.15 -8.82 -9.38
C GLY A 90 -16.39 -10.00 -8.76
N LYS A 91 -15.24 -10.39 -9.32
CA LYS A 91 -14.36 -11.41 -8.76
C LYS A 91 -13.34 -10.78 -7.82
N ALA A 92 -13.17 -11.37 -6.66
CA ALA A 92 -12.11 -10.96 -5.76
C ALA A 92 -10.76 -11.29 -6.44
N PHE A 93 -9.83 -10.31 -6.45
CA PHE A 93 -8.47 -10.54 -6.94
C PHE A 93 -7.77 -11.58 -6.09
N SER A 94 -7.12 -12.55 -6.72
CA SER A 94 -6.45 -13.65 -6.03
C SER A 94 -5.06 -13.27 -5.55
N SER A 95 -4.42 -12.28 -6.18
CA SER A 95 -3.06 -11.85 -5.86
C SER A 95 -2.87 -10.34 -6.02
N PHE A 96 -1.78 -9.85 -5.41
CA PHE A 96 -1.33 -8.47 -5.56
C PHE A 96 -1.04 -8.11 -7.04
N VAL A 97 -0.33 -8.99 -7.75
CA VAL A 97 0.04 -8.79 -9.16
C VAL A 97 -1.21 -8.71 -10.04
N GLU A 98 -2.15 -9.64 -9.87
CA GLU A 98 -3.42 -9.64 -10.59
C GLU A 98 -4.22 -8.35 -10.33
N THR A 99 -4.23 -7.87 -9.09
CA THR A 99 -4.90 -6.63 -8.73
C THR A 99 -4.33 -5.44 -9.50
N ILE A 100 -3.00 -5.27 -9.50
CA ILE A 100 -2.35 -4.17 -10.23
C ILE A 100 -2.57 -4.31 -11.74
N TYR A 101 -2.49 -5.53 -12.28
CA TYR A 101 -2.79 -5.76 -13.68
C TYR A 101 -4.21 -5.32 -14.06
N ASN A 102 -5.20 -5.69 -13.27
CA ASN A 102 -6.59 -5.27 -13.54
C ASN A 102 -6.79 -3.75 -13.38
N MET A 103 -5.92 -3.08 -12.62
CA MET A 103 -5.93 -1.63 -12.45
C MET A 103 -4.96 -0.89 -13.39
N HIS A 104 -4.27 -1.60 -14.32
CA HIS A 104 -3.27 -0.99 -15.19
C HIS A 104 -3.81 0.21 -15.96
N GLY A 105 -5.01 0.11 -16.54
CA GLY A 105 -5.62 1.21 -17.28
C GLY A 105 -5.84 2.46 -16.42
N TYR A 106 -6.22 2.31 -15.14
CA TYR A 106 -6.31 3.44 -14.22
C TYR A 106 -4.94 4.07 -13.97
N ILE A 107 -3.94 3.24 -13.65
CA ILE A 107 -2.57 3.71 -13.34
C ILE A 107 -1.96 4.40 -14.57
N GLU A 108 -2.13 3.84 -15.75
CA GLU A 108 -1.60 4.38 -17.01
C GLU A 108 -2.16 5.77 -17.34
N HIS A 109 -3.46 6.00 -17.10
CA HIS A 109 -4.10 7.29 -17.35
C HIS A 109 -3.76 8.37 -16.32
N CYS A 110 -3.18 8.01 -15.18
CA CYS A 110 -2.68 8.97 -14.20
C CYS A 110 -1.43 9.69 -14.74
N ARG A 111 -1.26 10.96 -14.36
CA ARG A 111 -0.15 11.81 -14.86
C ARG A 111 1.14 11.60 -14.10
N GLU A 112 1.05 11.05 -12.92
CA GLU A 112 2.15 10.85 -11.99
C GLU A 112 3.16 9.84 -12.56
N GLU A 113 4.45 10.09 -12.31
CA GLU A 113 5.56 9.23 -12.78
C GLU A 113 5.91 8.13 -11.78
N TYR A 114 5.50 8.29 -10.53
CA TYR A 114 5.76 7.35 -9.45
C TYR A 114 4.47 6.82 -8.86
N VAL A 115 4.51 5.60 -8.36
CA VAL A 115 3.41 4.97 -7.63
C VAL A 115 3.89 4.60 -6.24
N LEU A 116 3.22 5.12 -5.22
CA LEU A 116 3.36 4.69 -3.84
C LEU A 116 2.26 3.70 -3.51
N ILE A 117 2.63 2.46 -3.32
CA ILE A 117 1.70 1.39 -2.96
C ILE A 117 1.70 1.22 -1.44
N SER A 118 0.52 1.13 -0.84
CA SER A 118 0.32 0.79 0.58
C SER A 118 -0.71 -0.33 0.74
N GLN A 119 -0.55 -1.15 1.77
CA GLN A 119 -1.47 -2.29 2.01
C GLN A 119 -2.73 -1.91 2.79
N GLY A 120 -2.88 -0.69 3.28
CA GLY A 120 -4.08 -0.21 3.97
C GLY A 120 -4.42 -0.93 5.29
N ASN A 121 -3.49 -1.70 5.83
CA ASN A 121 -3.67 -2.52 7.04
C ASN A 121 -2.63 -2.21 8.14
N VAL A 122 -1.79 -1.20 7.92
CA VAL A 122 -0.71 -0.82 8.83
C VAL A 122 -0.93 0.61 9.31
N ILE A 123 -0.87 0.80 10.60
CA ILE A 123 -0.95 2.14 11.19
C ILE A 123 0.47 2.66 11.36
N THR A 124 0.80 3.68 10.59
CA THR A 124 2.09 4.36 10.62
C THR A 124 1.92 5.86 10.69
N ASN A 125 2.95 6.55 11.16
CA ASN A 125 3.10 7.99 11.01
C ASN A 125 4.37 8.21 10.18
N ILE A 126 4.18 8.47 8.89
CA ILE A 126 5.26 8.55 7.90
C ILE A 126 5.12 9.82 7.06
N ASP A 127 6.24 10.49 6.79
CA ASP A 127 6.33 11.50 5.76
C ASP A 127 6.88 10.87 4.48
N TYR A 128 6.03 10.73 3.50
CA TYR A 128 6.42 10.16 2.20
C TYR A 128 7.30 11.11 1.36
N THR A 129 7.44 12.37 1.76
CA THR A 129 8.41 13.28 1.15
C THR A 129 9.84 12.78 1.41
N ASP A 130 10.13 12.35 2.65
CA ASP A 130 11.42 11.78 3.00
C ASP A 130 11.70 10.48 2.21
N VAL A 131 10.67 9.67 2.00
CA VAL A 131 10.79 8.43 1.21
C VAL A 131 11.11 8.74 -0.25
N PHE A 132 10.47 9.75 -0.82
CA PHE A 132 10.71 10.18 -2.20
C PHE A 132 12.10 10.79 -2.36
N ASP A 133 12.55 11.60 -1.41
CA ASP A 133 13.87 12.21 -1.40
C ASP A 133 14.97 11.14 -1.30
N PHE A 134 14.79 10.14 -0.44
CA PHE A 134 15.69 8.99 -0.36
C PHE A 134 15.74 8.22 -1.66
N HIS A 135 14.59 7.88 -2.25
CA HIS A 135 14.46 7.19 -3.53
C HIS A 135 15.23 7.92 -4.63
N SER A 136 15.02 9.23 -4.74
CA SER A 136 15.64 10.09 -5.75
C SER A 136 17.15 10.19 -5.55
N LYS A 137 17.60 10.41 -4.30
CA LYS A 137 19.02 10.52 -3.94
C LYS A 137 19.78 9.22 -4.24
N LYS A 138 19.17 8.09 -3.95
CA LYS A 138 19.76 6.75 -4.21
C LYS A 138 19.61 6.32 -5.67
N LYS A 139 18.85 7.04 -6.48
CA LYS A 139 18.47 6.66 -7.85
C LYS A 139 17.92 5.23 -7.90
N ALA A 140 17.11 4.89 -6.90
CA ALA A 140 16.57 3.57 -6.74
C ALA A 140 15.50 3.28 -7.80
N ASP A 141 15.36 2.04 -8.22
CA ASP A 141 14.25 1.58 -9.04
C ASP A 141 13.01 1.31 -8.18
N ILE A 142 13.23 0.74 -7.00
CA ILE A 142 12.21 0.41 -6.00
C ILE A 142 12.72 0.81 -4.62
N THR A 143 11.88 1.46 -3.81
CA THR A 143 12.15 1.72 -2.41
C THR A 143 11.12 1.03 -1.54
N LEU A 144 11.60 0.21 -0.59
CA LEU A 144 10.79 -0.52 0.37
C LEU A 144 10.82 0.18 1.73
N ILE A 145 9.67 0.24 2.40
CA ILE A 145 9.59 0.78 3.75
C ILE A 145 9.62 -0.39 4.73
N TYR A 146 10.57 -0.35 5.66
CA TYR A 146 10.74 -1.40 6.66
C TYR A 146 10.99 -0.83 8.05
N LYS A 147 10.87 -1.68 9.06
CA LYS A 147 11.26 -1.38 10.45
C LYS A 147 12.01 -2.57 11.03
N ASN A 148 13.05 -2.29 11.80
CA ASN A 148 13.76 -3.30 12.56
C ASN A 148 13.03 -3.56 13.88
N HIS A 149 12.44 -4.74 14.03
CA HIS A 149 11.73 -5.17 15.25
C HIS A 149 11.54 -6.69 15.29
N ALA A 150 11.17 -7.20 16.46
CA ALA A 150 10.75 -8.59 16.61
C ALA A 150 9.44 -8.81 15.86
N ILE A 151 9.38 -9.89 15.08
CA ILE A 151 8.15 -10.26 14.37
C ILE A 151 7.19 -10.89 15.39
N PRO A 152 5.93 -10.43 15.48
CA PRO A 152 4.96 -11.01 16.40
C PRO A 152 4.75 -12.49 16.14
N GLN A 153 4.59 -13.25 17.22
CA GLN A 153 4.29 -14.68 17.12
C GLN A 153 2.98 -14.91 16.36
N GLY A 154 2.97 -15.86 15.43
CA GLY A 154 1.79 -16.16 14.61
C GLY A 154 1.65 -15.25 13.37
N TYR A 155 2.59 -14.34 13.11
CA TYR A 155 2.60 -13.55 11.87
C TYR A 155 2.89 -14.48 10.68
N ASP A 156 1.92 -14.60 9.78
CA ASP A 156 2.05 -15.45 8.61
C ASP A 156 2.78 -14.71 7.47
N ARG A 157 3.82 -15.36 6.93
CA ARG A 157 4.60 -14.87 5.79
C ARG A 157 5.23 -13.49 5.95
N PRO A 158 6.00 -13.22 7.01
CA PRO A 158 6.74 -11.98 7.11
C PRO A 158 7.73 -11.86 5.95
N ILE A 159 7.85 -10.65 5.39
CA ILE A 159 8.87 -10.31 4.42
C ILE A 159 9.98 -9.60 5.18
N THR A 160 11.16 -10.19 5.21
CA THR A 160 12.33 -9.60 5.86
C THR A 160 13.43 -9.29 4.86
N LEU A 161 14.21 -8.26 5.16
CA LEU A 161 15.20 -7.70 4.27
C LEU A 161 16.60 -7.84 4.87
N ASP A 162 17.56 -8.25 4.05
CA ASP A 162 18.96 -8.02 4.29
C ASP A 162 19.35 -6.69 3.64
N VAL A 163 19.76 -5.73 4.46
CA VAL A 163 20.02 -4.35 4.05
C VAL A 163 21.40 -3.96 4.51
N ASP A 164 22.20 -3.40 3.61
CA ASP A 164 23.53 -2.88 3.93
C ASP A 164 23.48 -1.49 4.61
N ASP A 165 24.63 -0.98 5.00
CA ASP A 165 24.78 0.31 5.70
C ASP A 165 24.32 1.51 4.83
N ASP A 166 24.31 1.34 3.52
CA ASP A 166 23.84 2.34 2.55
C ASP A 166 22.32 2.28 2.28
N GLY A 167 21.63 1.33 2.90
CA GLY A 167 20.19 1.11 2.74
C GLY A 167 19.84 0.33 1.46
N LYS A 168 20.80 -0.33 0.80
CA LYS A 168 20.53 -1.19 -0.34
C LYS A 168 20.10 -2.56 0.14
N VAL A 169 19.01 -3.07 -0.43
CA VAL A 169 18.52 -4.42 -0.19
C VAL A 169 19.38 -5.42 -0.98
N ASN A 170 20.07 -6.30 -0.27
CA ASN A 170 20.86 -7.38 -0.85
C ASN A 170 20.01 -8.63 -1.08
N GLN A 171 19.09 -8.93 -0.14
CA GLN A 171 18.25 -10.12 -0.21
C GLN A 171 16.88 -9.89 0.45
N ILE A 172 15.87 -10.54 -0.11
CA ILE A 172 14.50 -10.56 0.42
C ILE A 172 14.18 -11.99 0.84
N PHE A 173 13.71 -12.17 2.06
CA PHE A 173 13.28 -13.47 2.58
C PHE A 173 11.78 -13.45 2.80
N VAL A 174 11.10 -14.43 2.23
CA VAL A 174 9.67 -14.68 2.46
C VAL A 174 9.58 -15.91 3.37
N LYS A 175 8.92 -15.78 4.51
CA LYS A 175 8.88 -16.81 5.57
C LYS A 175 10.31 -17.16 6.03
N PRO A 176 11.08 -16.26 6.60
CA PRO A 176 12.34 -16.63 7.20
C PRO A 176 12.06 -17.76 8.22
N GLY A 177 12.76 -18.88 8.07
CA GLY A 177 12.70 -19.94 9.08
C GLY A 177 12.95 -19.33 10.47
N VAL A 178 12.48 -20.00 11.52
CA VAL A 178 12.73 -19.56 12.91
C VAL A 178 14.25 -19.42 13.09
N VAL A 179 14.73 -18.21 12.87
CA VAL A 179 16.12 -17.84 13.16
C VAL A 179 16.04 -17.16 14.51
N ASP A 180 16.88 -17.59 15.45
CA ASP A 180 17.07 -16.98 16.78
C ASP A 180 17.63 -15.55 16.68
N LYS A 181 16.91 -14.67 15.97
CA LYS A 181 17.22 -13.24 15.90
C LYS A 181 16.17 -12.49 16.70
N GLU A 182 16.63 -11.61 17.59
CA GLU A 182 15.75 -10.77 18.41
C GLU A 182 14.98 -9.74 17.58
N ALA A 183 15.49 -9.35 16.40
CA ALA A 183 14.83 -8.39 15.52
C ALA A 183 15.18 -8.64 14.04
N PHE A 184 14.27 -8.23 13.16
CA PHE A 184 14.41 -8.31 11.70
C PHE A 184 14.04 -6.98 11.04
N ASN A 185 14.62 -6.69 9.89
CA ASN A 185 14.17 -5.62 9.01
C ASN A 185 12.89 -6.10 8.29
N HIS A 186 11.75 -5.87 8.91
CA HIS A 186 10.44 -6.33 8.43
C HIS A 186 9.81 -5.27 7.52
N ALA A 187 9.54 -5.65 6.26
CA ALA A 187 8.86 -4.79 5.29
C ALA A 187 7.34 -4.83 5.52
N TYR A 188 6.72 -3.65 5.57
CA TYR A 188 5.29 -3.50 5.81
C TYR A 188 4.43 -3.46 4.54
N GLY A 189 5.04 -3.74 3.37
CA GLY A 189 4.32 -3.74 2.10
C GLY A 189 4.06 -2.36 1.51
N SER A 190 4.68 -1.30 2.04
CA SER A 190 4.67 0.00 1.39
C SER A 190 5.87 0.13 0.47
N ILE A 191 5.62 0.46 -0.80
CA ILE A 191 6.60 0.44 -1.89
C ILE A 191 6.47 1.70 -2.73
N LEU A 192 7.58 2.39 -2.98
CA LEU A 192 7.67 3.46 -3.98
C LEU A 192 8.41 2.94 -5.21
N ILE A 193 7.81 3.10 -6.39
CA ILE A 193 8.33 2.60 -7.67
C ILE A 193 8.01 3.57 -8.81
N LYS A 194 8.85 3.64 -9.83
CA LYS A 194 8.53 4.34 -11.08
C LYS A 194 7.34 3.64 -11.77
N LYS A 195 6.39 4.43 -12.27
CA LYS A 195 5.20 3.90 -12.95
C LYS A 195 5.57 3.03 -14.15
N ASP A 196 6.48 3.50 -15.01
CA ASP A 196 6.86 2.76 -16.22
C ASP A 196 7.49 1.41 -15.89
N LEU A 197 8.32 1.35 -14.83
CA LEU A 197 8.90 0.10 -14.36
C LEU A 197 7.81 -0.84 -13.83
N LEU A 198 6.90 -0.33 -12.99
CA LEU A 198 5.77 -1.11 -12.47
C LEU A 198 4.95 -1.72 -13.61
N MET A 199 4.63 -0.92 -14.62
CA MET A 199 3.83 -1.36 -15.77
C MET A 199 4.57 -2.41 -16.60
N SER A 200 5.86 -2.24 -16.87
CA SER A 200 6.65 -3.20 -17.63
C SER A 200 6.77 -4.55 -16.93
N GLU A 201 7.01 -4.55 -15.61
CA GLU A 201 7.14 -5.78 -14.82
C GLU A 201 5.82 -6.54 -14.73
N ILE A 202 4.71 -5.84 -14.52
CA ILE A 202 3.39 -6.48 -14.42
C ILE A 202 2.97 -7.10 -15.75
N LEU A 203 3.19 -6.43 -16.87
CA LEU A 203 2.90 -6.98 -18.19
C LEU A 203 3.79 -8.19 -18.51
N SER A 204 5.06 -8.16 -18.09
CA SER A 204 5.98 -9.28 -18.25
C SER A 204 5.55 -10.54 -17.47
N LEU A 205 5.05 -10.36 -16.23
CA LEU A 205 4.66 -11.49 -15.36
C LEU A 205 3.40 -12.24 -15.83
N ILE A 206 2.58 -11.62 -16.67
CA ILE A 206 1.32 -12.23 -17.15
C ILE A 206 1.49 -12.96 -18.48
N HIS A 207 2.56 -12.68 -19.20
CA HIS A 207 2.90 -13.38 -20.44
C HIS A 207 3.74 -14.66 -20.23
N ILE A 208 3.95 -15.08 -18.97
CA ILE A 208 4.56 -16.36 -18.58
C ILE A 208 3.48 -17.36 -18.18
#